data_b7fe7fe215548fe07349648c10239851
#
_entry.id   b7fe7fe215548fe07349648c10239851
#
_cell.length_a   1.000
_cell.length_b   1.000
_cell.length_c   1.000
_cell.angle_alpha   90.00
_cell.angle_beta   90.00
_cell.angle_gamma   90.00
#
_symmetry.space_group_name_H-M   'P 1'
#
loop_
_entity.id
_entity.type
_entity.pdbx_description
1 polymer ?
#
loop_
_entity_poly.entity_id
_entity_poly.type
_entity_poly.pdbx_seq_one_letter_code
_entity_poly.pdbx_strand_id
1 'polypeptide(L)'
;MCSSDLDLASFGKDRPDELGAGSIVPLVREVSALVDWVRLLYLYPSDLSDALVSAILDSGVPYFDLSLQHVSKPHLRRMRRWGDGARFLERIRGIRAAEPGAVFRSNFIVGYPGETEEDHDELLRFVEEARLDWCGFFAFSPEEGTHALTLPDRVPASLMNERLLELRELQESITVAARDDLVG
;
A
#
# COMPACT_ATOMS: atom_id res chain seq x y z
N MET A 1 -12.14 12.61 -6.44
CA MET A 1 -12.36 12.67 -4.99
C MET A 1 -11.79 11.38 -4.43
N CYS A 2 -10.66 11.42 -3.74
CA CYS A 2 -10.27 10.27 -2.93
C CYS A 2 -11.26 10.26 -1.77
N SER A 3 -12.14 9.28 -1.74
CA SER A 3 -13.09 9.15 -0.66
C SER A 3 -12.31 8.85 0.61
N SER A 4 -12.30 9.78 1.56
CA SER A 4 -11.79 9.56 2.91
C SER A 4 -12.57 8.48 3.66
N ASP A 5 -13.72 8.10 3.11
CA ASP A 5 -14.66 7.14 3.68
C ASP A 5 -14.14 5.70 3.66
N LEU A 6 -13.07 5.42 2.94
CA LEU A 6 -12.44 4.09 2.85
C LEU A 6 -11.10 4.01 3.60
N ASP A 7 -10.66 5.08 4.25
CA ASP A 7 -9.43 5.09 5.03
C ASP A 7 -9.71 4.84 6.51
N LEU A 8 -9.65 3.60 6.92
CA LEU A 8 -9.85 3.20 8.32
C LEU A 8 -8.84 3.84 9.28
N ALA A 9 -7.63 4.13 8.83
CA ALA A 9 -6.64 4.79 9.67
C ALA A 9 -7.01 6.23 10.04
N SER A 10 -7.95 6.82 9.31
CA SER A 10 -8.55 8.13 9.60
C SER A 10 -9.78 8.08 10.51
N PHE A 11 -10.19 6.90 10.98
CA PHE A 11 -11.36 6.76 11.85
C PHE A 11 -11.29 7.69 13.07
N GLY A 12 -12.33 8.49 13.27
CA GLY A 12 -12.47 9.45 14.37
C GLY A 12 -11.77 10.79 14.17
N LYS A 13 -11.03 11.01 13.07
CA LYS A 13 -10.39 12.30 12.79
C LYS A 13 -11.41 13.42 12.52
N ASP A 14 -12.56 13.08 11.99
CA ASP A 14 -13.69 13.99 11.72
C ASP A 14 -14.49 14.35 12.99
N ARG A 15 -14.33 13.58 14.06
CA ARG A 15 -15.06 13.74 15.35
C ARG A 15 -14.08 13.70 16.55
N PRO A 16 -13.06 14.56 16.58
CA PRO A 16 -12.00 14.49 17.59
C PRO A 16 -12.50 14.75 19.01
N ASP A 17 -13.56 15.55 19.15
CA ASP A 17 -14.14 15.89 20.46
C ASP A 17 -14.94 14.72 21.08
N GLU A 18 -15.46 13.81 20.23
CA GLU A 18 -16.27 12.68 20.68
C GLU A 18 -15.44 11.38 20.80
N LEU A 19 -14.55 11.14 19.84
CA LEU A 19 -13.84 9.88 19.71
C LEU A 19 -12.35 9.99 20.06
N GLY A 20 -11.80 11.20 20.08
CA GLY A 20 -10.37 11.44 20.31
C GLY A 20 -9.49 11.20 19.07
N ALA A 21 -8.36 11.88 19.02
CA ALA A 21 -7.37 11.64 17.98
C ALA A 21 -6.82 10.21 18.07
N GLY A 22 -6.76 9.50 16.94
CA GLY A 22 -6.25 8.13 16.91
C GLY A 22 -7.24 7.06 17.39
N SER A 23 -8.53 7.33 17.29
CA SER A 23 -9.63 6.42 17.71
C SER A 23 -9.59 5.04 17.06
N ILE A 24 -8.90 4.89 15.94
CA ILE A 24 -8.68 3.57 15.30
C ILE A 24 -7.92 2.61 16.22
N VAL A 25 -6.98 3.10 17.03
CA VAL A 25 -6.18 2.24 17.91
C VAL A 25 -7.01 1.55 19.00
N PRO A 26 -7.82 2.27 19.80
CA PRO A 26 -8.73 1.63 20.76
C PRO A 26 -9.76 0.74 20.04
N LEU A 27 -10.30 1.14 18.88
CA LEU A 27 -11.23 0.31 18.12
C LEU A 27 -10.60 -1.03 17.74
N VAL A 28 -9.39 -1.05 17.21
CA VAL A 28 -8.68 -2.28 16.86
C VAL A 28 -8.51 -3.18 18.09
N ARG A 29 -8.09 -2.63 19.21
CA ARG A 29 -7.89 -3.38 20.46
C ARG A 29 -9.19 -3.98 20.99
N GLU A 30 -10.27 -3.22 20.99
CA GLU A 30 -11.58 -3.70 21.45
C GLU A 30 -12.15 -4.79 20.56
N VAL A 31 -12.08 -4.60 19.23
CA VAL A 31 -12.57 -5.61 18.28
C VAL A 31 -11.73 -6.87 18.34
N SER A 32 -10.40 -6.77 18.45
CA SER A 32 -9.50 -7.92 18.55
C SER A 32 -9.74 -8.75 19.83
N ALA A 33 -10.29 -8.15 20.88
CA ALA A 33 -10.68 -8.87 22.09
C ALA A 33 -11.98 -9.67 21.93
N LEU A 34 -12.77 -9.39 20.88
CA LEU A 34 -14.09 -10.00 20.66
C LEU A 34 -14.09 -11.09 19.58
N VAL A 35 -13.09 -11.09 18.69
CA VAL A 35 -13.02 -12.01 17.56
C VAL A 35 -11.61 -12.52 17.35
N ASP A 36 -11.48 -13.74 16.83
CA ASP A 36 -10.18 -14.39 16.64
C ASP A 36 -9.33 -13.75 15.52
N TRP A 37 -9.96 -13.07 14.57
CA TRP A 37 -9.29 -12.53 13.41
C TRP A 37 -9.77 -11.11 13.08
N VAL A 38 -8.83 -10.15 13.13
CA VAL A 38 -9.06 -8.77 12.69
C VAL A 38 -8.02 -8.40 11.63
N ARG A 39 -8.46 -7.93 10.49
CA ARG A 39 -7.60 -7.36 9.45
C ARG A 39 -8.09 -5.97 9.08
N LEU A 40 -7.16 -5.02 9.08
CA LEU A 40 -7.42 -3.69 8.56
C LEU A 40 -7.02 -3.67 7.09
N LEU A 41 -7.93 -3.21 6.23
CA LEU A 41 -7.70 -3.11 4.80
C LEU A 41 -7.57 -1.64 4.37
N TYR A 42 -6.85 -1.40 3.29
CA TYR A 42 -6.68 -0.08 2.67
C TYR A 42 -6.03 0.96 3.59
N LEU A 43 -5.04 0.55 4.37
CA LEU A 43 -4.30 1.47 5.24
C LEU A 43 -3.52 2.50 4.40
N TYR A 44 -3.77 3.77 4.66
CA TYR A 44 -3.02 4.84 4.03
C TYR A 44 -1.65 5.01 4.72
N PRO A 45 -0.53 4.99 3.99
CA PRO A 45 0.79 4.92 4.62
C PRO A 45 1.13 6.07 5.57
N SER A 46 0.59 7.29 5.33
CA SER A 46 0.83 8.43 6.22
C SER A 46 0.15 8.29 7.58
N ASP A 47 -0.88 7.47 7.67
CA ASP A 47 -1.69 7.29 8.86
C ASP A 47 -1.31 6.02 9.65
N LEU A 48 -0.35 5.25 9.13
CA LEU A 48 0.21 4.08 9.79
C LEU A 48 1.17 4.51 10.94
N SER A 49 0.59 5.01 12.04
CA SER A 49 1.34 5.42 13.23
C SER A 49 1.96 4.22 13.97
N ASP A 50 2.97 4.47 14.81
CA ASP A 50 3.58 3.40 15.64
C ASP A 50 2.56 2.77 16.58
N ALA A 51 1.64 3.57 17.13
CA ALA A 51 0.56 3.07 17.97
C ALA A 51 -0.40 2.14 17.21
N LEU A 52 -0.71 2.45 15.95
CA LEU A 52 -1.54 1.59 15.10
C LEU A 52 -0.81 0.30 14.73
N VAL A 53 0.48 0.39 14.37
CA VAL A 53 1.32 -0.80 14.13
C VAL A 53 1.33 -1.70 15.36
N SER A 54 1.61 -1.15 16.56
CA SER A 54 1.57 -1.92 17.80
C SER A 54 0.22 -2.61 18.01
N ALA A 55 -0.90 -1.90 17.82
CA ALA A 55 -2.23 -2.48 17.97
C ALA A 55 -2.52 -3.61 16.98
N ILE A 56 -2.02 -3.52 15.75
CA ILE A 56 -2.13 -4.58 14.75
C ILE A 56 -1.29 -5.80 15.18
N LEU A 57 -0.07 -5.60 15.64
CA LEU A 57 0.78 -6.69 16.13
C LEU A 57 0.19 -7.36 17.37
N ASP A 58 -0.31 -6.56 18.33
CA ASP A 58 -0.95 -7.03 19.56
C ASP A 58 -2.25 -7.83 19.29
N SER A 59 -2.88 -7.63 18.13
CA SER A 59 -4.08 -8.39 17.74
C SER A 59 -3.81 -9.86 17.42
N GLY A 60 -2.54 -10.26 17.27
CA GLY A 60 -2.14 -11.61 16.87
C GLY A 60 -2.30 -11.89 15.37
N VAL A 61 -2.72 -10.90 14.58
CA VAL A 61 -2.85 -10.98 13.11
C VAL A 61 -2.02 -9.89 12.47
N PRO A 62 -0.69 -10.08 12.32
CA PRO A 62 0.24 -9.06 11.81
C PRO A 62 0.10 -8.89 10.29
N TYR A 63 -1.05 -8.42 9.84
CA TYR A 63 -1.41 -8.25 8.44
C TYR A 63 -1.59 -6.78 8.07
N PHE A 64 -0.85 -6.33 7.07
CA PHE A 64 -0.80 -4.94 6.63
C PHE A 64 -1.19 -4.81 5.16
N ASP A 65 -2.41 -4.35 4.88
CA ASP A 65 -2.87 -4.01 3.53
C ASP A 65 -2.65 -2.52 3.28
N LEU A 66 -1.54 -2.19 2.62
CA LEU A 66 -1.08 -0.83 2.42
C LEU A 66 -1.53 -0.29 1.06
N SER A 67 -2.15 0.88 1.03
CA SER A 67 -2.53 1.58 -0.20
C SER A 67 -1.37 2.41 -0.73
N LEU A 68 -0.28 1.80 -1.22
CA LEU A 68 0.91 2.50 -1.70
C LEU A 68 0.68 3.21 -3.03
N GLN A 69 0.05 2.55 -3.98
CA GLN A 69 -0.34 2.99 -5.33
C GLN A 69 0.84 3.25 -6.29
N HIS A 70 1.95 3.78 -5.84
CA HIS A 70 3.23 3.94 -6.52
C HIS A 70 4.34 4.21 -5.50
N VAL A 71 5.60 4.33 -5.94
CA VAL A 71 6.76 4.56 -5.07
C VAL A 71 7.58 5.79 -5.44
N SER A 72 7.57 6.18 -6.72
CA SER A 72 8.25 7.39 -7.18
C SER A 72 7.60 8.63 -6.55
N LYS A 73 8.41 9.41 -5.86
CA LYS A 73 7.94 10.62 -5.14
C LYS A 73 7.35 11.69 -6.06
N PRO A 74 7.96 12.02 -7.22
CA PRO A 74 7.35 12.94 -8.18
C PRO A 74 6.00 12.43 -8.69
N HIS A 75 5.91 11.13 -8.95
CA HIS A 75 4.71 10.50 -9.45
C HIS A 75 3.59 10.46 -8.41
N LEU A 76 3.88 10.08 -7.17
CA LEU A 76 2.94 10.14 -6.04
C LEU A 76 2.39 11.56 -5.81
N ARG A 77 3.24 12.59 -5.92
CA ARG A 77 2.78 14.00 -5.83
C ARG A 77 1.78 14.34 -6.94
N ARG A 78 2.03 13.87 -8.17
CA ARG A 78 1.10 14.03 -9.31
C ARG A 78 -0.23 13.32 -9.04
N MET A 79 -0.20 12.17 -8.40
CA MET A 79 -1.38 11.45 -7.92
C MET A 79 -2.02 12.06 -6.66
N ARG A 80 -1.47 13.16 -6.14
CA ARG A 80 -1.86 13.82 -4.86
C ARG A 80 -1.76 12.88 -3.66
N ARG A 81 -0.70 12.07 -3.65
CA ARG A 81 -0.43 11.11 -2.56
C ARG A 81 0.87 11.46 -1.83
N TRP A 82 0.95 10.98 -0.59
CA TRP A 82 2.11 11.16 0.28
C TRP A 82 3.08 9.98 0.17
N GLY A 83 4.36 10.27 0.42
CA GLY A 83 5.40 9.27 0.60
C GLY A 83 6.37 9.15 -0.55
N ASP A 84 7.17 8.13 -0.47
CA ASP A 84 8.14 7.67 -1.45
C ASP A 84 8.58 6.23 -1.12
N GLY A 85 9.18 5.55 -2.09
CA GLY A 85 9.61 4.16 -1.95
C GLY A 85 10.57 3.92 -0.79
N ALA A 86 11.51 4.84 -0.54
CA ALA A 86 12.48 4.70 0.56
C ALA A 86 11.78 4.68 1.93
N ARG A 87 10.84 5.59 2.15
CA ARG A 87 10.05 5.64 3.40
C ARG A 87 9.16 4.43 3.58
N PHE A 88 8.54 3.96 2.50
CA PHE A 88 7.71 2.75 2.55
C PHE A 88 8.55 1.52 2.90
N LEU A 89 9.71 1.39 2.26
CA LEU A 89 10.64 0.30 2.51
C LEU A 89 11.19 0.30 3.95
N GLU A 90 11.57 1.48 4.45
CA GLU A 90 11.99 1.67 5.84
C GLU A 90 10.90 1.21 6.83
N ARG A 91 9.64 1.61 6.57
CA ARG A 91 8.49 1.23 7.41
C ARG A 91 8.24 -0.27 7.40
N ILE A 92 8.25 -0.90 6.22
CA ILE A 92 8.07 -2.35 6.06
C ILE A 92 9.20 -3.11 6.79
N ARG A 93 10.45 -2.69 6.58
CA ARG A 93 11.61 -3.29 7.25
C ARG A 93 11.54 -3.16 8.77
N GLY A 94 11.13 -2.00 9.27
CA GLY A 94 10.95 -1.75 10.71
C GLY A 94 9.89 -2.65 11.33
N ILE A 95 8.76 -2.86 10.65
CA ILE A 95 7.70 -3.76 11.11
C ILE A 95 8.18 -5.22 11.09
N ARG A 96 8.83 -5.67 10.01
CA ARG A 96 9.38 -7.04 9.92
C ARG A 96 10.50 -7.30 10.93
N ALA A 97 11.26 -6.29 11.32
CA ALA A 97 12.27 -6.44 12.36
C ALA A 97 11.64 -6.69 13.74
N ALA A 98 10.45 -6.13 14.00
CA ALA A 98 9.69 -6.36 15.22
C ALA A 98 8.87 -7.66 15.17
N GLU A 99 8.32 -8.00 14.00
CA GLU A 99 7.51 -9.19 13.75
C GLU A 99 7.88 -9.81 12.40
N PRO A 100 8.79 -10.80 12.38
CA PRO A 100 9.24 -11.47 11.14
C PRO A 100 8.11 -12.15 10.36
N GLY A 101 7.02 -12.54 11.03
CA GLY A 101 5.84 -13.13 10.43
C GLY A 101 4.84 -12.10 9.86
N ALA A 102 5.18 -10.81 9.85
CA ALA A 102 4.29 -9.77 9.33
C ALA A 102 4.07 -9.91 7.81
N VAL A 103 2.80 -9.99 7.43
CA VAL A 103 2.33 -10.15 6.06
C VAL A 103 1.96 -8.79 5.47
N PHE A 104 2.48 -8.50 4.29
CA PHE A 104 2.24 -7.24 3.59
C PHE A 104 1.55 -7.47 2.24
N ARG A 105 0.48 -6.72 2.04
CA ARG A 105 -0.23 -6.61 0.77
C ARG A 105 -0.22 -5.18 0.29
N SER A 106 -0.12 -4.96 -1.03
CA SER A 106 -0.31 -3.65 -1.62
C SER A 106 -0.90 -3.72 -3.02
N ASN A 107 -1.31 -2.55 -3.53
CA ASN A 107 -1.75 -2.36 -4.90
C ASN A 107 -0.97 -1.20 -5.53
N PHE A 108 -0.66 -1.35 -6.82
CA PHE A 108 0.04 -0.35 -7.62
C PHE A 108 -0.72 -0.04 -8.90
N ILE A 109 -0.74 1.24 -9.28
CA ILE A 109 -1.33 1.73 -10.52
C ILE A 109 -0.20 1.97 -11.50
N VAL A 110 -0.29 1.36 -12.67
CA VAL A 110 0.69 1.45 -13.77
C VAL A 110 0.08 2.24 -14.92
N GLY A 111 0.87 3.11 -15.51
CA GLY A 111 0.43 3.91 -16.66
C GLY A 111 -0.37 5.17 -16.30
N TYR A 112 -0.27 5.64 -15.05
CA TYR A 112 -0.83 6.95 -14.69
C TYR A 112 -0.15 8.05 -15.52
N PRO A 113 -0.88 9.10 -16.00
CA PRO A 113 -0.31 10.11 -16.89
C PRO A 113 1.00 10.71 -16.39
N GLY A 114 2.03 10.67 -17.23
CA GLY A 114 3.38 11.14 -16.95
C GLY A 114 4.27 10.16 -16.20
N GLU A 115 3.90 8.89 -16.10
CA GLU A 115 4.81 7.84 -15.61
C GLU A 115 5.95 7.63 -16.60
N THR A 116 7.17 7.87 -16.13
CA THR A 116 8.40 7.71 -16.93
C THR A 116 8.97 6.30 -16.82
N GLU A 117 10.01 6.01 -17.59
CA GLU A 117 10.77 4.75 -17.46
C GLU A 117 11.47 4.68 -16.10
N GLU A 118 12.04 5.80 -15.64
CA GLU A 118 12.69 5.87 -14.34
C GLU A 118 11.71 5.61 -13.19
N ASP A 119 10.45 6.08 -13.31
CA ASP A 119 9.40 5.81 -12.31
C ASP A 119 9.05 4.31 -12.27
N HIS A 120 8.99 3.65 -13.44
CA HIS A 120 8.75 2.22 -13.56
C HIS A 120 9.91 1.40 -13.00
N ASP A 121 11.14 1.74 -13.33
CA ASP A 121 12.36 1.12 -12.80
C ASP A 121 12.44 1.25 -11.26
N GLU A 122 12.02 2.40 -10.72
CA GLU A 122 11.96 2.60 -9.27
C GLU A 122 10.92 1.67 -8.63
N LEU A 123 9.78 1.46 -9.30
CA LEU A 123 8.75 0.54 -8.82
C LEU A 123 9.22 -0.92 -8.87
N LEU A 124 9.88 -1.36 -9.93
CA LEU A 124 10.47 -2.70 -10.03
C LEU A 124 11.47 -2.96 -8.89
N ARG A 125 12.44 -2.05 -8.69
CA ARG A 125 13.40 -2.17 -7.59
C ARG A 125 12.72 -2.23 -6.23
N PHE A 126 11.69 -1.44 -6.02
CA PHE A 126 10.92 -1.47 -4.77
C PHE A 126 10.24 -2.82 -4.56
N VAL A 127 9.58 -3.38 -5.56
CA VAL A 127 8.90 -4.69 -5.48
C VAL A 127 9.91 -5.78 -5.14
N GLU A 128 11.08 -5.76 -5.79
CA GLU A 128 12.17 -6.71 -5.53
C GLU A 128 12.71 -6.61 -4.09
N GLU A 129 12.93 -5.37 -3.60
CA GLU A 129 13.50 -5.15 -2.26
C GLU A 129 12.47 -5.32 -1.13
N ALA A 130 11.25 -4.87 -1.34
CA ALA A 130 10.19 -4.93 -0.34
C ALA A 130 9.69 -6.36 -0.13
N ARG A 131 9.78 -7.23 -1.17
CA ARG A 131 9.31 -8.62 -1.15
C ARG A 131 7.97 -8.75 -0.44
N LEU A 132 6.99 -7.95 -0.91
CA LEU A 132 5.65 -8.01 -0.36
C LEU A 132 5.04 -9.39 -0.64
N ASP A 133 4.26 -9.90 0.31
CA ASP A 133 3.65 -11.22 0.20
C ASP A 133 2.63 -11.29 -0.93
N TRP A 134 1.99 -10.16 -1.23
CA TRP A 134 1.09 -10.03 -2.36
C TRP A 134 1.03 -8.60 -2.90
N CYS A 135 1.11 -8.46 -4.23
CA CYS A 135 0.90 -7.20 -4.94
C CYS A 135 -0.14 -7.35 -6.05
N GLY A 136 -1.08 -6.40 -6.10
CA GLY A 136 -1.94 -6.18 -7.26
C GLY A 136 -1.39 -5.06 -8.15
N PHE A 137 -1.31 -5.31 -9.46
CA PHE A 137 -0.90 -4.30 -10.44
C PHE A 137 -2.06 -4.03 -11.39
N PHE A 138 -2.48 -2.77 -11.44
CA PHE A 138 -3.66 -2.33 -12.18
C PHE A 138 -3.28 -1.29 -13.22
N ALA A 139 -3.79 -1.46 -14.44
CA ALA A 139 -3.69 -0.42 -15.45
C ALA A 139 -4.43 0.83 -14.98
N PHE A 140 -3.83 2.00 -15.21
CA PHE A 140 -4.56 3.24 -15.01
C PHE A 140 -5.79 3.29 -15.92
N SER A 141 -6.95 3.53 -15.33
CA SER A 141 -8.21 3.77 -16.05
C SER A 141 -8.61 5.25 -15.93
N PRO A 142 -8.79 5.94 -17.05
CA PRO A 142 -9.25 7.33 -17.02
C PRO A 142 -10.75 7.39 -16.69
N GLU A 143 -11.07 8.00 -15.55
CA GLU A 143 -12.45 8.18 -15.09
C GLU A 143 -12.93 9.61 -15.31
N GLU A 144 -14.16 9.78 -15.79
CA GLU A 144 -14.76 11.09 -16.02
C GLU A 144 -14.84 11.92 -14.73
N GLY A 145 -14.58 13.21 -14.83
CA GLY A 145 -14.59 14.14 -13.69
C GLY A 145 -13.35 14.08 -12.80
N THR A 146 -12.38 13.22 -13.11
CA THR A 146 -11.12 13.17 -12.34
C THR A 146 -10.08 14.13 -12.91
N HIS A 147 -9.23 14.67 -12.02
CA HIS A 147 -8.07 15.48 -12.44
C HIS A 147 -7.12 14.70 -13.36
N ALA A 148 -6.96 13.41 -13.14
CA ALA A 148 -6.08 12.56 -13.94
C ALA A 148 -6.45 12.55 -15.43
N LEU A 149 -7.75 12.70 -15.76
CA LEU A 149 -8.20 12.76 -17.15
C LEU A 149 -7.66 13.99 -17.90
N THR A 150 -7.38 15.08 -17.18
CA THR A 150 -6.91 16.36 -17.74
C THR A 150 -5.38 16.43 -17.87
N LEU A 151 -4.66 15.45 -17.33
CA LEU A 151 -3.20 15.44 -17.37
C LEU A 151 -2.68 15.07 -18.76
N PRO A 152 -1.58 15.72 -19.22
CA PRO A 152 -0.87 15.34 -20.43
C PRO A 152 -0.03 14.06 -20.20
N ASP A 153 0.69 13.68 -21.23
CA ASP A 153 1.70 12.61 -21.21
C ASP A 153 1.10 11.23 -20.85
N ARG A 154 0.04 10.86 -21.53
CA ARG A 154 -0.60 9.55 -21.37
C ARG A 154 0.35 8.44 -21.82
N VAL A 155 0.50 7.44 -20.98
CA VAL A 155 1.26 6.22 -21.30
C VAL A 155 0.49 5.41 -22.34
N PRO A 156 1.14 5.01 -23.46
CA PRO A 156 0.51 4.14 -24.47
C PRO A 156 0.05 2.80 -23.87
N ALA A 157 -1.10 2.30 -24.29
CA ALA A 157 -1.65 1.05 -23.78
C ALA A 157 -0.70 -0.16 -23.96
N SER A 158 0.07 -0.21 -25.06
CA SER A 158 1.08 -1.25 -25.29
C SER A 158 2.17 -1.23 -24.21
N LEU A 159 2.74 -0.06 -23.93
CA LEU A 159 3.77 0.12 -22.90
C LEU A 159 3.22 -0.17 -21.50
N MET A 160 1.99 0.26 -21.22
CA MET A 160 1.34 -0.04 -19.93
C MET A 160 1.15 -1.56 -19.74
N ASN A 161 0.76 -2.29 -20.78
CA ASN A 161 0.62 -3.74 -20.71
C ASN A 161 1.98 -4.45 -20.53
N GLU A 162 3.03 -3.97 -21.17
CA GLU A 162 4.40 -4.46 -21.01
C GLU A 162 4.87 -4.31 -19.56
N ARG A 163 4.76 -3.10 -19.00
CA ARG A 163 5.09 -2.82 -17.59
C ARG A 163 4.29 -3.66 -16.60
N LEU A 164 3.00 -3.88 -16.88
CA LEU A 164 2.16 -4.75 -16.06
C LEU A 164 2.61 -6.20 -16.06
N LEU A 165 3.02 -6.71 -17.24
CA LEU A 165 3.52 -8.08 -17.37
C LEU A 165 4.80 -8.26 -16.56
N GLU A 166 5.76 -7.36 -16.73
CA GLU A 166 7.04 -7.38 -16.02
C GLU A 166 6.89 -7.36 -14.50
N LEU A 167 6.04 -6.48 -13.98
CA LEU A 167 5.76 -6.42 -12.54
C LEU A 167 5.07 -7.69 -11.99
N ARG A 168 4.17 -8.29 -12.79
CA ARG A 168 3.48 -9.54 -12.41
C ARG A 168 4.44 -10.73 -12.40
N GLU A 169 5.31 -10.85 -13.39
CA GLU A 169 6.33 -11.89 -13.45
C GLU A 169 7.32 -11.77 -12.26
N LEU A 170 7.75 -10.56 -11.95
CA LEU A 170 8.59 -10.30 -10.79
C LEU A 170 7.90 -10.71 -9.49
N GLN A 171 6.65 -10.27 -9.27
CA GLN A 171 5.90 -10.63 -8.06
C GLN A 171 5.63 -12.13 -7.97
N GLU A 172 5.35 -12.80 -9.08
CA GLU A 172 5.16 -14.25 -9.11
C GLU A 172 6.43 -14.97 -8.65
N SER A 173 7.60 -14.55 -9.12
CA SER A 173 8.88 -15.11 -8.69
C SER A 173 9.12 -14.95 -7.19
N ILE A 174 8.78 -13.78 -6.62
CA ILE A 174 8.89 -13.50 -5.18
C ILE A 174 7.93 -14.41 -4.39
N THR A 175 6.69 -14.53 -4.86
CA THR A 175 5.67 -15.33 -4.18
C THR A 175 5.99 -16.83 -4.21
N VAL A 176 6.54 -17.33 -5.31
CA VAL A 176 6.99 -18.74 -5.43
C VAL A 176 8.13 -18.99 -4.44
N ALA A 177 9.16 -18.13 -4.43
CA ALA A 177 10.29 -18.27 -3.51
C ALA A 177 9.84 -18.26 -2.03
N ALA A 178 8.90 -17.35 -1.68
CA ALA A 178 8.37 -17.29 -0.32
C ALA A 178 7.57 -18.56 0.08
N ARG A 179 6.87 -19.17 -0.87
CA ARG A 179 6.15 -20.45 -0.62
C ARG A 179 7.10 -21.62 -0.43
N ASP A 180 8.17 -21.69 -1.20
CA ASP A 180 9.17 -22.73 -1.08
C ASP A 180 9.84 -22.70 0.32
N ASP A 181 10.09 -21.49 0.85
CA ASP A 181 10.60 -21.28 2.21
C ASP A 181 9.63 -21.78 3.32
N LEU A 182 8.31 -21.83 3.03
CA LEU A 182 7.29 -22.32 3.97
C LEU A 182 7.10 -23.83 3.96
N VAL A 183 7.50 -24.51 2.87
CA VAL A 183 7.29 -25.96 2.68
C VAL A 183 8.54 -26.78 3.06
N GLY A 184 9.72 -26.13 3.13
CA GLY A 184 10.99 -26.72 3.55
C GLY A 184 11.03 -26.95 5.03
#